data_fc3a9fc25b2303afdc729e540cd112a9
#
_entry.id   fc3a9fc25b2303afdc729e540cd112a9
#
_cell.length_a   1.000
_cell.length_b   1.000
_cell.length_c   1.000
_cell.angle_alpha   90.00
_cell.angle_beta   90.00
_cell.angle_gamma   90.00
#
_symmetry.space_group_name_H-M   'P 1'
#
loop_
_entity.id
_entity.type
_entity.pdbx_description
1 polymer ?
#
loop_
_entity_poly.entity_id
_entity_poly.type
_entity_poly.pdbx_seq_one_letter_code
_entity_poly.pdbx_strand_id
1 'polypeptide(L)'
;MNKKYIRITALSLALAAAIGTLTACGGKENESSVPSEADTVQGGGDTVDTSSENESSTSPTTTSATDTTSQSTAATTTAGSSQTSAASQSGEIDNEWAMFLVNNYNPLPDNYSINTSKIQGDYVLDSRAAPYFLDMVAAAKADGVQLYITSSYRTVAYQEGLFNRRKNELIAQGYSEQEAIAETAKYTAFPGKSEHNSGLAVDFWDSYTGLTDAFENTDQAQWLYKNAHKYGFILRYPKNKQDITEIEYEPWHFRFVGVYHATKIYNSGLCLEEYYDSIN
;
A
#
# COMPACT_ATOMS: atom_id res chain seq x y z
N MET A 1 -16.12 -31.77 5.74
CA MET A 1 -15.15 -32.28 6.74
C MET A 1 -14.72 -31.06 7.59
N ASN A 2 -15.27 -30.95 8.80
CA ASN A 2 -15.01 -29.80 9.70
C ASN A 2 -13.55 -29.83 10.18
N LYS A 3 -12.69 -28.99 9.62
CA LYS A 3 -11.38 -28.70 10.19
C LYS A 3 -11.59 -27.72 11.35
N LYS A 4 -11.63 -28.25 12.57
CA LYS A 4 -11.62 -27.45 13.79
C LYS A 4 -10.26 -26.73 13.86
N TYR A 5 -10.29 -25.41 13.86
CA TYR A 5 -9.15 -24.59 14.22
C TYR A 5 -8.73 -24.93 15.64
N ILE A 6 -7.54 -25.47 15.80
CA ILE A 6 -6.93 -25.67 17.12
C ILE A 6 -6.47 -24.29 17.58
N ARG A 7 -7.26 -23.68 18.46
CA ARG A 7 -6.82 -22.49 19.19
C ARG A 7 -5.66 -22.90 20.10
N ILE A 8 -4.46 -22.51 19.74
CA ILE A 8 -3.33 -22.55 20.65
C ILE A 8 -3.45 -21.32 21.53
N THR A 9 -4.07 -21.50 22.71
CA THR A 9 -4.04 -20.49 23.76
C THR A 9 -2.60 -20.34 24.21
N ALA A 10 -2.01 -19.17 23.94
CA ALA A 10 -0.72 -18.80 24.51
C ALA A 10 -0.85 -18.81 26.04
N LEU A 11 -0.22 -19.76 26.68
CA LEU A 11 -0.11 -19.87 28.13
C LEU A 11 0.86 -18.78 28.60
N SER A 12 0.30 -17.71 29.12
CA SER A 12 1.09 -16.63 29.73
C SER A 12 1.80 -17.17 30.97
N LEU A 13 3.08 -17.44 30.84
CA LEU A 13 3.94 -17.81 31.97
C LEU A 13 4.28 -16.52 32.74
N ALA A 14 3.51 -16.23 33.77
CA ALA A 14 3.82 -15.16 34.70
C ALA A 14 5.10 -15.54 35.51
N LEU A 15 6.22 -14.92 35.12
CA LEU A 15 7.47 -15.01 35.88
C LEU A 15 7.39 -14.01 37.05
N ALA A 16 7.10 -14.53 38.26
CA ALA A 16 7.14 -13.76 39.48
C ALA A 16 8.60 -13.40 39.80
N ALA A 17 8.98 -12.14 39.57
CA ALA A 17 10.25 -11.60 40.04
C ALA A 17 10.17 -11.36 41.55
N ALA A 18 10.90 -12.15 42.33
CA ALA A 18 11.11 -11.93 43.76
C ALA A 18 11.99 -10.69 43.96
N ILE A 19 11.43 -9.67 44.60
CA ILE A 19 12.15 -8.48 45.03
C ILE A 19 12.94 -8.84 46.29
N GLY A 20 14.23 -9.00 46.12
CA GLY A 20 15.18 -9.06 47.23
C GLY A 20 15.67 -7.65 47.58
N THR A 21 15.24 -7.12 48.71
CA THR A 21 15.78 -5.91 49.33
C THR A 21 17.16 -6.17 49.90
N LEU A 22 18.17 -5.43 49.41
CA LEU A 22 19.45 -5.28 50.08
C LEU A 22 19.73 -3.79 50.30
N THR A 23 19.65 -3.39 51.55
CA THR A 23 20.08 -2.11 52.11
C THR A 23 21.59 -2.17 52.37
N ALA A 24 22.37 -1.20 51.89
CA ALA A 24 23.54 -0.65 52.60
C ALA A 24 24.17 0.53 51.85
N CYS A 25 24.08 1.65 52.46
CA CYS A 25 25.06 2.70 52.82
C CYS A 25 26.25 3.01 51.90
N GLY A 26 26.28 4.29 51.46
CA GLY A 26 27.43 5.16 51.82
C GLY A 26 28.40 5.49 50.70
N GLY A 27 28.43 6.78 50.30
CA GLY A 27 29.73 7.42 50.07
C GLY A 27 29.94 8.13 48.73
N LYS A 28 29.71 9.46 48.77
CA LYS A 28 30.50 10.55 48.18
C LYS A 28 30.59 10.78 46.66
N GLU A 29 30.15 11.97 46.38
CA GLU A 29 30.39 12.86 45.26
C GLU A 29 31.79 12.81 44.62
N ASN A 30 31.86 12.93 43.31
CA ASN A 30 32.82 13.84 42.70
C ASN A 30 32.33 14.29 41.31
N GLU A 31 32.17 15.59 41.19
CA GLU A 31 32.03 16.34 39.95
C GLU A 31 33.36 16.28 39.17
N SER A 32 33.28 16.17 37.84
CA SER A 32 34.30 16.77 36.97
C SER A 32 33.78 16.87 35.53
N SER A 33 33.35 18.06 35.18
CA SER A 33 33.70 18.94 34.06
C SER A 33 33.95 18.32 32.67
N VAL A 34 33.14 18.84 31.74
CA VAL A 34 33.34 18.93 30.26
C VAL A 34 34.71 19.56 29.91
N PRO A 35 35.27 19.25 28.75
CA PRO A 35 35.44 20.32 27.79
C PRO A 35 34.97 20.03 26.37
N SER A 36 34.37 21.08 25.83
CA SER A 36 34.15 21.41 24.44
C SER A 36 35.54 21.65 23.75
N GLU A 37 35.73 21.08 22.58
CA GLU A 37 36.58 21.73 21.58
C GLU A 37 36.01 21.56 20.19
N ALA A 38 35.77 22.72 19.59
CA ALA A 38 35.54 22.94 18.19
C ALA A 38 36.91 22.96 17.47
N ASP A 39 37.03 22.32 16.33
CA ASP A 39 38.11 22.64 15.42
C ASP A 39 37.59 22.83 14.01
N THR A 40 37.74 24.08 13.59
CA THR A 40 37.51 24.65 12.27
C THR A 40 38.83 24.46 11.46
N VAL A 41 38.72 23.86 10.30
CA VAL A 41 39.75 24.01 9.29
C VAL A 41 39.13 24.46 7.96
N GLN A 42 39.60 25.62 7.59
CA GLN A 42 39.35 26.44 6.42
C GLN A 42 40.37 26.05 5.30
N GLY A 43 39.93 26.15 4.01
CA GLY A 43 40.88 26.60 3.03
C GLY A 43 40.94 25.95 1.67
N GLY A 44 40.69 26.75 0.63
CA GLY A 44 41.15 26.67 -0.72
C GLY A 44 40.19 26.04 -1.73
N GLY A 45 39.48 26.65 -2.63
CA GLY A 45 39.80 27.83 -3.45
C GLY A 45 40.51 27.39 -4.74
N ASP A 46 39.70 27.24 -5.82
CA ASP A 46 40.18 27.70 -7.13
C ASP A 46 39.00 27.80 -8.13
N THR A 47 38.88 28.99 -8.62
CA THR A 47 38.09 29.52 -9.70
C THR A 47 38.69 29.14 -11.05
N VAL A 48 37.89 28.75 -12.04
CA VAL A 48 38.10 29.16 -13.44
C VAL A 48 36.76 29.41 -14.11
N ASP A 49 36.65 30.63 -14.51
CA ASP A 49 35.74 31.33 -15.37
C ASP A 49 35.90 30.90 -16.84
N THR A 50 34.84 30.92 -17.64
CA THR A 50 34.77 31.54 -18.95
C THR A 50 33.38 31.27 -19.63
N SER A 51 32.53 32.26 -19.61
CA SER A 51 31.86 33.05 -20.65
C SER A 51 31.73 32.45 -22.07
N SER A 52 30.53 32.58 -22.60
CA SER A 52 30.09 33.34 -23.79
C SER A 52 28.71 32.84 -24.20
N GLU A 53 27.64 33.65 -24.09
CA GLU A 53 27.07 34.55 -25.08
C GLU A 53 26.95 33.92 -26.48
N ASN A 54 25.77 33.89 -27.13
CA ASN A 54 25.00 35.00 -27.60
C ASN A 54 23.70 34.53 -28.31
N GLU A 55 22.61 35.21 -28.07
CA GLU A 55 21.66 35.83 -28.99
C GLU A 55 21.19 35.03 -30.23
N SER A 56 19.93 35.06 -30.66
CA SER A 56 18.93 36.12 -30.85
C SER A 56 17.93 35.65 -31.87
N SER A 57 16.65 35.89 -31.59
CA SER A 57 15.68 36.56 -32.46
C SER A 57 15.35 35.96 -33.83
N THR A 58 14.12 35.66 -34.16
CA THR A 58 13.14 36.58 -34.74
C THR A 58 11.87 35.84 -35.18
N SER A 59 10.72 36.34 -34.76
CA SER A 59 9.51 36.29 -35.59
C SER A 59 9.62 37.33 -36.71
N PRO A 60 8.90 37.19 -37.83
CA PRO A 60 7.59 37.80 -37.91
C PRO A 60 6.55 37.13 -38.85
N THR A 61 5.27 37.27 -38.52
CA THR A 61 4.23 38.11 -39.16
C THR A 61 3.62 37.66 -40.52
N THR A 62 2.28 37.35 -40.43
CA THR A 62 1.16 37.81 -41.25
C THR A 62 1.06 37.48 -42.75
N THR A 63 -0.08 36.93 -43.16
CA THR A 63 -1.15 37.51 -43.97
C THR A 63 -2.22 36.47 -44.27
N SER A 64 -3.44 36.71 -43.87
CA SER A 64 -4.64 37.28 -44.51
C SER A 64 -5.29 36.46 -45.62
N ALA A 65 -6.50 36.01 -45.26
CA ALA A 65 -7.76 36.05 -45.96
C ALA A 65 -7.90 35.41 -47.36
N THR A 66 -8.85 34.52 -47.48
CA THR A 66 -10.03 34.78 -48.34
C THR A 66 -11.20 33.85 -47.99
N ASP A 67 -12.31 34.48 -47.91
CA ASP A 67 -13.68 34.09 -47.77
C ASP A 67 -14.14 33.18 -48.91
N THR A 68 -14.95 32.14 -48.64
CA THR A 68 -15.98 31.70 -49.56
C THR A 68 -17.09 30.97 -48.80
N THR A 69 -18.21 31.62 -48.78
CA THR A 69 -19.55 31.19 -48.39
C THR A 69 -20.04 30.01 -49.20
N SER A 70 -20.62 29.00 -48.58
CA SER A 70 -21.78 28.26 -49.11
C SER A 70 -22.47 27.39 -48.06
N GLN A 71 -23.63 27.81 -47.70
CA GLN A 71 -24.92 27.17 -47.37
C GLN A 71 -24.99 25.71 -46.93
N SER A 72 -25.47 25.56 -45.69
CA SER A 72 -26.70 24.86 -45.29
C SER A 72 -27.00 23.46 -45.80
N THR A 73 -26.92 22.49 -44.91
CA THR A 73 -28.01 21.52 -44.73
C THR A 73 -28.02 21.09 -43.24
N ALA A 74 -29.16 21.28 -42.59
CA ALA A 74 -29.45 20.81 -41.25
C ALA A 74 -29.47 19.28 -41.24
N ALA A 75 -28.57 18.68 -40.49
CA ALA A 75 -28.68 17.29 -40.05
C ALA A 75 -28.84 17.29 -38.52
N THR A 76 -30.00 16.90 -38.10
CA THR A 76 -30.37 16.56 -36.73
C THR A 76 -29.38 15.54 -36.21
N THR A 77 -28.43 15.95 -35.38
CA THR A 77 -27.59 15.04 -34.64
C THR A 77 -28.28 14.76 -33.30
N THR A 78 -28.89 13.62 -33.25
CA THR A 78 -29.26 12.92 -32.04
C THR A 78 -28.06 12.93 -31.07
N ALA A 79 -28.25 13.51 -29.91
CA ALA A 79 -27.31 13.42 -28.81
C ALA A 79 -27.05 11.95 -28.49
N GLY A 80 -25.89 11.47 -28.94
CA GLY A 80 -25.34 10.21 -28.51
C GLY A 80 -24.97 10.35 -27.04
N SER A 81 -25.84 9.89 -26.17
CA SER A 81 -25.54 9.55 -24.81
C SER A 81 -24.33 8.61 -24.84
N SER A 82 -23.20 9.07 -24.36
CA SER A 82 -22.07 8.21 -24.03
C SER A 82 -22.55 7.30 -22.91
N GLN A 83 -23.03 6.12 -23.31
CA GLN A 83 -23.20 5.02 -22.39
C GLN A 83 -21.79 4.67 -21.89
N THR A 84 -21.46 5.14 -20.70
CA THR A 84 -20.56 4.45 -19.81
C THR A 84 -20.98 2.99 -19.84
N SER A 85 -20.09 2.14 -20.32
CA SER A 85 -20.28 0.70 -20.31
C SER A 85 -20.51 0.28 -18.87
N ALA A 86 -21.78 0.16 -18.49
CA ALA A 86 -22.14 -0.56 -17.30
C ALA A 86 -21.54 -1.96 -17.49
N ALA A 87 -20.54 -2.30 -16.66
CA ALA A 87 -20.09 -3.66 -16.50
C ALA A 87 -21.34 -4.49 -16.29
N SER A 88 -21.61 -5.35 -17.24
CA SER A 88 -22.84 -6.15 -17.33
C SER A 88 -22.99 -6.95 -16.05
N GLN A 89 -24.19 -6.98 -15.52
CA GLN A 89 -24.66 -7.76 -14.36
C GLN A 89 -24.59 -9.29 -14.55
N SER A 90 -23.78 -9.78 -15.50
CA SER A 90 -23.43 -11.20 -15.63
C SER A 90 -22.17 -11.59 -14.84
N GLY A 91 -21.58 -10.65 -14.09
CA GLY A 91 -20.31 -10.82 -13.39
C GLY A 91 -20.40 -11.37 -11.97
N GLU A 92 -21.49 -11.96 -11.57
CA GLU A 92 -21.69 -12.45 -10.19
C GLU A 92 -20.77 -13.64 -9.84
N ILE A 93 -20.06 -14.21 -10.80
CA ILE A 93 -19.18 -15.37 -10.61
C ILE A 93 -17.79 -15.17 -11.26
N ASP A 94 -17.55 -14.07 -11.99
CA ASP A 94 -16.35 -13.93 -12.82
C ASP A 94 -15.02 -13.72 -12.04
N ASN A 95 -15.07 -13.49 -10.73
CA ASN A 95 -13.88 -13.16 -9.95
C ASN A 95 -13.57 -14.17 -8.82
N GLU A 96 -14.16 -15.36 -8.84
CA GLU A 96 -13.84 -16.47 -7.91
C GLU A 96 -12.33 -16.78 -7.88
N TRP A 97 -11.65 -16.58 -9.00
CA TRP A 97 -10.20 -16.74 -9.12
C TRP A 97 -9.40 -15.81 -8.19
N ALA A 98 -9.98 -14.69 -7.72
CA ALA A 98 -9.35 -13.76 -6.81
C ALA A 98 -9.71 -14.04 -5.33
N MET A 99 -10.71 -14.91 -5.08
CA MET A 99 -11.20 -15.24 -3.74
C MET A 99 -10.43 -16.40 -3.13
N PHE A 100 -9.21 -16.13 -2.69
CA PHE A 100 -8.39 -17.04 -1.89
C PHE A 100 -7.61 -16.28 -0.83
N LEU A 101 -7.31 -16.95 0.27
CA LEU A 101 -6.49 -16.38 1.34
C LEU A 101 -5.00 -16.52 1.01
N VAL A 102 -4.25 -15.45 1.30
CA VAL A 102 -2.79 -15.47 1.37
C VAL A 102 -2.41 -14.87 2.72
N ASN A 103 -1.93 -15.69 3.62
CA ASN A 103 -1.52 -15.28 4.97
C ASN A 103 -0.55 -16.33 5.55
N ASN A 104 -0.24 -16.25 6.84
CA ASN A 104 0.70 -17.15 7.50
C ASN A 104 0.31 -18.64 7.42
N TYR A 105 -0.99 -18.95 7.32
CA TYR A 105 -1.51 -20.32 7.24
C TYR A 105 -1.77 -20.79 5.81
N ASN A 106 -1.92 -19.86 4.88
CA ASN A 106 -2.25 -20.10 3.48
C ASN A 106 -1.18 -19.47 2.58
N PRO A 107 0.01 -20.07 2.47
CA PRO A 107 1.04 -19.56 1.57
C PRO A 107 0.61 -19.75 0.11
N LEU A 108 1.13 -18.90 -0.78
CA LEU A 108 1.02 -19.15 -2.22
C LEU A 108 1.74 -20.47 -2.59
N PRO A 109 1.20 -21.23 -3.55
CA PRO A 109 1.89 -22.39 -4.08
C PRO A 109 3.27 -22.01 -4.64
N ASP A 110 4.27 -22.89 -4.51
CA ASP A 110 5.65 -22.64 -5.02
C ASP A 110 5.70 -22.32 -6.51
N ASN A 111 4.74 -22.86 -7.29
CA ASN A 111 4.62 -22.62 -8.73
C ASN A 111 3.62 -21.50 -9.08
N TYR A 112 3.19 -20.70 -8.10
CA TYR A 112 2.26 -19.61 -8.36
C TYR A 112 2.88 -18.59 -9.32
N SER A 113 2.16 -18.28 -10.37
CA SER A 113 2.58 -17.31 -11.38
C SER A 113 1.38 -16.52 -11.89
N ILE A 114 1.64 -15.28 -12.25
CA ILE A 114 0.64 -14.35 -12.81
C ILE A 114 1.20 -13.63 -14.03
N ASN A 115 0.29 -13.23 -14.91
CA ASN A 115 0.58 -12.20 -15.89
C ASN A 115 0.32 -10.85 -15.25
N THR A 116 1.22 -9.90 -15.43
CA THR A 116 1.09 -8.57 -14.85
C THR A 116 0.83 -7.51 -15.90
N SER A 117 0.07 -6.47 -15.51
CA SER A 117 -0.14 -5.26 -16.31
C SER A 117 0.23 -4.02 -15.51
N LYS A 118 0.78 -3.00 -16.19
CA LYS A 118 1.10 -1.71 -15.56
C LYS A 118 -0.18 -0.99 -15.12
N ILE A 119 -0.09 -0.34 -13.96
CA ILE A 119 -1.20 0.41 -13.35
C ILE A 119 -0.85 1.89 -13.10
N GLN A 120 0.31 2.18 -12.51
CA GLN A 120 0.77 3.54 -12.28
C GLN A 120 2.31 3.54 -12.28
N GLY A 121 2.96 4.31 -13.15
CA GLY A 121 4.42 4.27 -13.28
C GLY A 121 4.92 2.87 -13.61
N ASP A 122 5.81 2.32 -12.79
CA ASP A 122 6.32 0.95 -12.93
C ASP A 122 5.62 -0.09 -12.06
N TYR A 123 4.61 0.34 -11.29
CA TYR A 123 3.80 -0.59 -10.51
C TYR A 123 2.91 -1.44 -11.40
N VAL A 124 2.77 -2.71 -11.00
CA VAL A 124 1.99 -3.71 -11.75
C VAL A 124 1.06 -4.50 -10.83
N LEU A 125 -0.05 -4.95 -11.38
CA LEU A 125 -0.97 -5.92 -10.75
C LEU A 125 -1.17 -7.12 -11.66
N ASP A 126 -1.84 -8.17 -11.16
CA ASP A 126 -2.40 -9.22 -11.99
C ASP A 126 -3.21 -8.57 -13.13
N SER A 127 -2.96 -9.01 -14.37
CA SER A 127 -3.56 -8.41 -15.56
C SER A 127 -5.09 -8.44 -15.55
N ARG A 128 -5.69 -9.33 -14.76
CA ARG A 128 -7.14 -9.43 -14.59
C ARG A 128 -7.69 -8.41 -13.59
N ALA A 129 -6.88 -8.01 -12.58
CA ALA A 129 -7.25 -7.01 -11.57
C ALA A 129 -6.92 -5.57 -12.03
N ALA A 130 -5.91 -5.40 -12.88
CA ALA A 130 -5.44 -4.10 -13.31
C ALA A 130 -6.51 -3.18 -13.90
N PRO A 131 -7.46 -3.63 -14.76
CA PRO A 131 -8.54 -2.77 -15.27
C PRO A 131 -9.40 -2.17 -14.17
N TYR A 132 -9.77 -2.95 -13.16
CA TYR A 132 -10.58 -2.49 -12.01
C TYR A 132 -9.86 -1.42 -11.20
N PHE A 133 -8.54 -1.57 -11.04
CA PHE A 133 -7.71 -0.55 -10.38
C PHE A 133 -7.69 0.76 -11.18
N LEU A 134 -7.51 0.68 -12.49
CA LEU A 134 -7.48 1.87 -13.36
C LEU A 134 -8.82 2.60 -13.35
N ASP A 135 -9.94 1.88 -13.35
CA ASP A 135 -11.29 2.46 -13.25
C ASP A 135 -11.47 3.13 -11.88
N MET A 136 -10.97 2.52 -10.80
CA MET A 136 -11.00 3.09 -9.45
C MET A 136 -10.22 4.42 -9.39
N VAL A 137 -9.01 4.45 -9.94
CA VAL A 137 -8.18 5.67 -9.98
C VAL A 137 -8.83 6.77 -10.82
N ALA A 138 -9.44 6.41 -11.96
CA ALA A 138 -10.15 7.35 -12.80
C ALA A 138 -11.37 7.96 -12.10
N ALA A 139 -12.12 7.15 -11.36
CA ALA A 139 -13.28 7.61 -10.60
C ALA A 139 -12.86 8.53 -9.43
N ALA A 140 -11.82 8.16 -8.67
CA ALA A 140 -11.30 9.01 -7.60
C ALA A 140 -10.86 10.37 -8.13
N LYS A 141 -10.15 10.37 -9.27
CA LYS A 141 -9.74 11.62 -9.94
C LYS A 141 -10.92 12.46 -10.39
N ALA A 142 -12.00 11.84 -10.88
CA ALA A 142 -13.22 12.55 -11.26
C ALA A 142 -13.91 13.20 -10.05
N ASP A 143 -13.80 12.58 -8.87
CA ASP A 143 -14.28 13.11 -7.59
C ASP A 143 -13.29 14.11 -6.95
N GLY A 144 -12.20 14.46 -7.63
CA GLY A 144 -11.19 15.43 -7.16
C GLY A 144 -10.14 14.84 -6.23
N VAL A 145 -10.09 13.49 -6.07
CA VAL A 145 -9.14 12.80 -5.19
C VAL A 145 -8.07 12.11 -6.06
N GLN A 146 -6.80 12.48 -5.82
CA GLN A 146 -5.68 11.84 -6.50
C GLN A 146 -5.17 10.67 -5.64
N LEU A 147 -5.22 9.46 -6.19
CA LEU A 147 -4.67 8.27 -5.54
C LEU A 147 -3.21 8.05 -5.95
N TYR A 148 -2.34 7.87 -4.97
CA TYR A 148 -0.93 7.51 -5.14
C TYR A 148 -0.67 6.16 -4.50
N ILE A 149 0.14 5.35 -5.17
CA ILE A 149 0.57 4.05 -4.63
C ILE A 149 2.07 4.03 -4.39
N THR A 150 2.50 3.27 -3.40
CA THR A 150 3.92 3.06 -3.06
C THR A 150 4.34 1.59 -3.21
N SER A 151 3.39 0.69 -3.34
CA SER A 151 3.65 -0.73 -3.51
C SER A 151 2.51 -1.42 -4.25
N SER A 152 2.86 -2.49 -4.98
CA SER A 152 1.93 -3.36 -5.69
C SER A 152 2.49 -4.79 -5.73
N TYR A 153 2.48 -5.48 -6.87
CA TYR A 153 3.10 -6.80 -6.97
C TYR A 153 4.56 -6.78 -6.52
N ARG A 154 4.91 -7.76 -5.69
CA ARG A 154 6.28 -8.04 -5.24
C ARG A 154 6.64 -9.49 -5.54
N THR A 155 7.83 -9.74 -6.06
CA THR A 155 8.34 -11.12 -6.12
C THR A 155 8.58 -11.65 -4.70
N VAL A 156 8.56 -12.98 -4.54
CA VAL A 156 8.87 -13.62 -3.25
C VAL A 156 10.26 -13.23 -2.76
N ALA A 157 11.25 -13.17 -3.67
CA ALA A 157 12.62 -12.76 -3.33
C ALA A 157 12.69 -11.28 -2.86
N TYR A 158 11.91 -10.38 -3.46
CA TYR A 158 11.85 -9.00 -3.00
C TYR A 158 11.22 -8.91 -1.60
N GLN A 159 10.14 -9.66 -1.35
CA GLN A 159 9.51 -9.76 -0.03
C GLN A 159 10.47 -10.29 1.03
N GLU A 160 11.29 -11.28 0.69
CA GLU A 160 12.33 -11.80 1.58
C GLU A 160 13.34 -10.71 1.96
N GLY A 161 13.78 -9.92 0.99
CA GLY A 161 14.65 -8.77 1.23
C GLY A 161 14.04 -7.74 2.19
N LEU A 162 12.74 -7.44 2.03
CA LEU A 162 12.01 -6.52 2.92
C LEU A 162 11.94 -7.08 4.35
N PHE A 163 11.54 -8.34 4.49
CA PHE A 163 11.40 -9.00 5.78
C PHE A 163 12.75 -9.05 6.52
N ASN A 164 13.80 -9.49 5.85
CA ASN A 164 15.14 -9.60 6.44
C ASN A 164 15.72 -8.24 6.82
N ARG A 165 15.48 -7.19 6.04
CA ARG A 165 15.90 -5.83 6.38
C ARG A 165 15.23 -5.38 7.68
N ARG A 166 13.91 -5.48 7.78
CA ARG A 166 13.17 -5.07 8.99
C ARG A 166 13.59 -5.87 10.22
N LYS A 167 13.71 -7.20 10.09
CA LYS A 167 14.22 -8.07 11.15
C LYS A 167 15.59 -7.61 11.63
N ASN A 168 16.52 -7.34 10.72
CA ASN A 168 17.88 -6.96 11.07
C ASN A 168 17.95 -5.55 11.72
N GLU A 169 17.08 -4.62 11.32
CA GLU A 169 16.92 -3.33 11.99
C GLU A 169 16.50 -3.48 13.46
N LEU A 170 15.56 -4.39 13.74
CA LEU A 170 15.13 -4.68 15.13
C LEU A 170 16.24 -5.35 15.93
N ILE A 171 16.97 -6.30 15.35
CA ILE A 171 18.15 -6.90 16.01
C ILE A 171 19.18 -5.84 16.35
N ALA A 172 19.45 -4.89 15.46
CA ALA A 172 20.35 -3.76 15.71
C ALA A 172 19.85 -2.83 16.83
N GLN A 173 18.56 -2.81 17.11
CA GLN A 173 17.93 -2.09 18.22
C GLN A 173 17.95 -2.89 19.54
N GLY A 174 18.50 -4.11 19.56
CA GLY A 174 18.65 -4.94 20.76
C GLY A 174 17.60 -6.03 20.96
N TYR A 175 16.70 -6.24 19.99
CA TYR A 175 15.79 -7.38 20.02
C TYR A 175 16.55 -8.69 19.79
N SER A 176 16.14 -9.76 20.45
CA SER A 176 16.57 -11.11 20.05
C SER A 176 16.07 -11.44 18.64
N GLU A 177 16.69 -12.38 17.95
CA GLU A 177 16.25 -12.76 16.60
C GLU A 177 14.80 -13.24 16.60
N GLN A 178 14.37 -13.97 17.60
CA GLN A 178 12.99 -14.47 17.70
C GLN A 178 11.99 -13.33 17.91
N GLU A 179 12.30 -12.37 18.76
CA GLU A 179 11.46 -11.17 18.96
C GLU A 179 11.43 -10.32 17.68
N ALA A 180 12.58 -10.12 17.02
CA ALA A 180 12.66 -9.37 15.78
C ALA A 180 11.83 -9.99 14.65
N ILE A 181 11.81 -11.33 14.54
CA ILE A 181 10.95 -12.06 13.61
C ILE A 181 9.48 -11.81 13.95
N ALA A 182 9.09 -11.96 15.22
CA ALA A 182 7.70 -11.78 15.65
C ALA A 182 7.21 -10.35 15.43
N GLU A 183 8.03 -9.34 15.76
CA GLU A 183 7.69 -7.93 15.53
C GLU A 183 7.63 -7.58 14.04
N THR A 184 8.55 -8.12 13.25
CA THR A 184 8.52 -7.91 11.79
C THR A 184 7.24 -8.47 11.19
N ALA A 185 6.83 -9.68 11.61
CA ALA A 185 5.68 -10.38 11.05
C ALA A 185 4.33 -9.69 11.30
N LYS A 186 4.26 -8.74 12.24
CA LYS A 186 3.04 -7.93 12.49
C LYS A 186 2.71 -6.98 11.34
N TYR A 187 3.72 -6.53 10.59
CA TYR A 187 3.56 -5.53 9.51
C TYR A 187 4.10 -6.02 8.16
N THR A 188 4.98 -7.00 8.18
CA THR A 188 5.63 -7.50 6.97
C THR A 188 5.47 -9.01 6.92
N ALA A 189 4.57 -9.49 6.08
CA ALA A 189 4.34 -10.92 5.92
C ALA A 189 5.59 -11.68 5.45
N PHE A 190 5.70 -12.94 5.85
CA PHE A 190 6.77 -13.83 5.38
C PHE A 190 6.78 -13.98 3.86
N PRO A 191 7.95 -14.27 3.24
CA PRO A 191 8.05 -14.57 1.82
C PRO A 191 7.07 -15.68 1.40
N GLY A 192 6.34 -15.47 0.30
CA GLY A 192 5.31 -16.40 -0.18
C GLY A 192 3.99 -16.37 0.61
N LYS A 193 3.90 -15.56 1.67
CA LYS A 193 2.72 -15.38 2.51
C LYS A 193 2.17 -13.94 2.47
N SER A 194 2.76 -13.10 1.64
CA SER A 194 2.31 -11.73 1.40
C SER A 194 1.32 -11.69 0.24
N GLU A 195 0.22 -10.96 0.41
CA GLU A 195 -0.75 -10.73 -0.66
C GLU A 195 -0.16 -9.99 -1.87
N HIS A 196 0.89 -9.18 -1.66
CA HIS A 196 1.63 -8.58 -2.76
C HIS A 196 2.27 -9.62 -3.70
N ASN A 197 2.62 -10.80 -3.19
CA ASN A 197 3.14 -11.88 -4.02
C ASN A 197 2.06 -12.49 -4.94
N SER A 198 0.78 -12.28 -4.63
CA SER A 198 -0.34 -12.69 -5.49
C SER A 198 -0.60 -11.75 -6.67
N GLY A 199 -0.09 -10.52 -6.60
CA GLY A 199 -0.41 -9.46 -7.57
C GLY A 199 -1.81 -8.87 -7.40
N LEU A 200 -2.46 -9.10 -6.25
CA LEU A 200 -3.82 -8.62 -5.98
C LEU A 200 -3.87 -7.50 -4.93
N ALA A 201 -2.73 -7.11 -4.36
CA ALA A 201 -2.65 -6.08 -3.33
C ALA A 201 -1.93 -4.83 -3.80
N VAL A 202 -2.38 -3.69 -3.30
CA VAL A 202 -1.75 -2.37 -3.48
C VAL A 202 -1.69 -1.64 -2.15
N ASP A 203 -0.58 -0.91 -1.93
CA ASP A 203 -0.45 0.04 -0.83
C ASP A 203 -0.57 1.46 -1.36
N PHE A 204 -1.57 2.19 -0.87
CA PHE A 204 -1.70 3.61 -1.12
C PHE A 204 -0.84 4.40 -0.13
N TRP A 205 -0.45 5.61 -0.49
CA TRP A 205 0.34 6.44 0.40
C TRP A 205 0.06 7.93 0.20
N ASP A 206 0.46 8.70 1.19
CA ASP A 206 0.45 10.14 1.17
C ASP A 206 1.82 10.67 1.64
N SER A 207 2.31 11.75 1.02
CA SER A 207 3.65 12.29 1.32
C SER A 207 3.77 12.87 2.73
N TYR A 208 2.66 13.20 3.37
CA TYR A 208 2.65 13.76 4.74
C TYR A 208 2.53 12.69 5.81
N THR A 209 1.79 11.62 5.52
CA THR A 209 1.49 10.57 6.50
C THR A 209 2.35 9.33 6.34
N GLY A 210 2.88 9.08 5.14
CA GLY A 210 3.57 7.84 4.81
C GLY A 210 2.66 6.62 4.96
N LEU A 211 3.27 5.47 5.32
CA LEU A 211 2.57 4.23 5.67
C LEU A 211 2.41 4.16 7.20
N THR A 212 1.54 4.98 7.75
CA THR A 212 1.20 5.03 9.17
C THR A 212 -0.31 5.13 9.35
N ASP A 213 -0.80 4.92 10.58
CA ASP A 213 -2.22 5.05 10.92
C ASP A 213 -2.78 6.43 10.54
N ALA A 214 -1.95 7.47 10.51
CA ALA A 214 -2.36 8.81 10.11
C ALA A 214 -2.92 8.88 8.67
N PHE A 215 -2.56 7.92 7.80
CA PHE A 215 -3.11 7.82 6.44
C PHE A 215 -4.63 7.72 6.45
N GLU A 216 -5.24 7.12 7.46
CA GLU A 216 -6.70 6.99 7.58
C GLU A 216 -7.44 8.34 7.53
N ASN A 217 -6.78 9.44 7.90
CA ASN A 217 -7.37 10.78 7.94
C ASN A 217 -7.20 11.56 6.63
N THR A 218 -6.56 10.98 5.63
CA THR A 218 -6.37 11.61 4.31
C THR A 218 -7.64 11.52 3.46
N ASP A 219 -7.81 12.45 2.53
CA ASP A 219 -8.90 12.40 1.55
C ASP A 219 -8.84 11.12 0.70
N GLN A 220 -7.63 10.61 0.41
CA GLN A 220 -7.43 9.36 -0.29
C GLN A 220 -8.04 8.18 0.46
N ALA A 221 -7.69 8.00 1.74
CA ALA A 221 -8.21 6.93 2.56
C ALA A 221 -9.73 7.01 2.71
N GLN A 222 -10.25 8.22 2.99
CA GLN A 222 -11.69 8.45 3.14
C GLN A 222 -12.48 8.14 1.86
N TRP A 223 -11.91 8.46 0.69
CA TRP A 223 -12.51 8.09 -0.59
C TRP A 223 -12.47 6.57 -0.80
N LEU A 224 -11.32 5.94 -0.55
CA LEU A 224 -11.12 4.50 -0.71
C LEU A 224 -12.08 3.70 0.19
N TYR A 225 -12.23 4.08 1.45
CA TYR A 225 -13.15 3.41 2.37
C TYR A 225 -14.60 3.41 1.88
N LYS A 226 -15.03 4.45 1.18
CA LYS A 226 -16.39 4.59 0.66
C LYS A 226 -16.60 3.92 -0.71
N ASN A 227 -15.53 3.78 -1.50
CA ASN A 227 -15.70 3.51 -2.92
C ASN A 227 -14.93 2.27 -3.42
N ALA A 228 -13.83 1.85 -2.78
CA ALA A 228 -12.95 0.80 -3.30
C ALA A 228 -13.71 -0.52 -3.58
N HIS A 229 -14.71 -0.87 -2.76
CA HIS A 229 -15.53 -2.06 -2.95
C HIS A 229 -16.28 -2.10 -4.28
N LYS A 230 -16.63 -0.94 -4.85
CA LYS A 230 -17.29 -0.82 -6.16
C LYS A 230 -16.39 -1.24 -7.32
N TYR A 231 -15.09 -1.30 -7.06
CA TYR A 231 -14.04 -1.68 -7.99
C TYR A 231 -13.35 -3.00 -7.58
N GLY A 232 -13.97 -3.73 -6.66
CA GLY A 232 -13.49 -5.04 -6.25
C GLY A 232 -12.36 -5.04 -5.21
N PHE A 233 -12.04 -3.90 -4.62
CA PHE A 233 -11.00 -3.78 -3.58
C PHE A 233 -11.60 -3.63 -2.19
N ILE A 234 -10.94 -4.22 -1.20
CA ILE A 234 -11.30 -4.13 0.22
C ILE A 234 -10.14 -3.54 1.02
N LEU A 235 -10.45 -2.85 2.12
CA LEU A 235 -9.49 -2.60 3.19
C LEU A 235 -9.15 -3.94 3.83
N ARG A 236 -7.93 -4.41 3.64
CA ARG A 236 -7.56 -5.80 3.97
C ARG A 236 -7.36 -6.06 5.45
N TYR A 237 -6.74 -5.12 6.16
CA TYR A 237 -6.39 -5.23 7.57
C TYR A 237 -7.08 -4.12 8.37
N PRO A 238 -8.40 -4.26 8.64
CA PRO A 238 -9.17 -3.24 9.35
C PRO A 238 -8.88 -3.25 10.84
N LYS A 239 -9.19 -2.14 11.53
CA LYS A 239 -9.08 -2.02 12.99
C LYS A 239 -9.86 -3.13 13.71
N ASN A 240 -9.33 -3.57 14.84
CA ASN A 240 -9.95 -4.57 15.72
C ASN A 240 -10.13 -5.97 15.08
N LYS A 241 -9.32 -6.30 14.07
CA LYS A 241 -9.30 -7.61 13.43
C LYS A 241 -7.91 -8.28 13.46
N GLN A 242 -6.94 -7.70 14.14
CA GLN A 242 -5.56 -8.18 14.22
C GLN A 242 -5.47 -9.62 14.74
N ASP A 243 -6.33 -9.98 15.72
CA ASP A 243 -6.39 -11.36 16.26
C ASP A 243 -6.84 -12.41 15.22
N ILE A 244 -7.44 -11.97 14.10
CA ILE A 244 -7.94 -12.82 13.03
C ILE A 244 -7.00 -12.77 11.82
N THR A 245 -6.60 -11.58 11.43
CA THR A 245 -5.76 -11.34 10.24
C THR A 245 -4.28 -11.59 10.52
N GLU A 246 -3.85 -11.56 11.79
CA GLU A 246 -2.45 -11.62 12.26
C GLU A 246 -1.55 -10.50 11.75
N ILE A 247 -2.14 -9.49 11.12
CA ILE A 247 -1.46 -8.26 10.67
C ILE A 247 -2.10 -7.09 11.41
N GLU A 248 -1.26 -6.16 11.83
CA GLU A 248 -1.72 -4.91 12.44
C GLU A 248 -2.57 -4.08 11.47
N TYR A 249 -3.24 -3.07 12.01
CA TYR A 249 -4.06 -2.19 11.19
C TYR A 249 -3.23 -1.50 10.11
N GLU A 250 -3.62 -1.66 8.86
CA GLU A 250 -2.97 -1.04 7.71
C GLU A 250 -3.98 -0.26 6.86
N PRO A 251 -4.23 1.03 7.16
CA PRO A 251 -5.20 1.86 6.44
C PRO A 251 -4.88 2.04 4.94
N TRP A 252 -3.66 1.75 4.54
CA TRP A 252 -3.14 1.89 3.18
C TRP A 252 -3.28 0.64 2.32
N HIS A 253 -3.44 -0.55 2.93
CA HIS A 253 -3.36 -1.83 2.24
C HIS A 253 -4.73 -2.28 1.73
N PHE A 254 -4.87 -2.36 0.41
CA PHE A 254 -6.10 -2.79 -0.25
C PHE A 254 -5.87 -4.03 -1.09
N ARG A 255 -6.82 -4.99 -0.97
CA ARG A 255 -6.80 -6.27 -1.67
C ARG A 255 -7.95 -6.37 -2.67
N PHE A 256 -7.65 -6.79 -3.90
CA PHE A 256 -8.66 -7.14 -4.91
C PHE A 256 -9.24 -8.53 -4.63
N VAL A 257 -10.55 -8.62 -4.57
CA VAL A 257 -11.34 -9.85 -4.36
C VAL A 257 -12.51 -9.95 -5.34
N GLY A 258 -12.60 -9.04 -6.31
CA GLY A 258 -13.74 -8.91 -7.22
C GLY A 258 -14.90 -8.10 -6.63
N VAL A 259 -15.66 -7.48 -7.52
CA VAL A 259 -16.71 -6.49 -7.12
C VAL A 259 -17.78 -7.11 -6.25
N TYR A 260 -18.24 -8.33 -6.58
CA TYR A 260 -19.27 -9.03 -5.80
C TYR A 260 -18.83 -9.25 -4.35
N HIS A 261 -17.68 -9.89 -4.16
CA HIS A 261 -17.14 -10.21 -2.84
C HIS A 261 -16.76 -8.96 -2.05
N ALA A 262 -16.11 -7.98 -2.69
CA ALA A 262 -15.78 -6.71 -2.06
C ALA A 262 -17.02 -5.97 -1.54
N THR A 263 -18.10 -5.98 -2.31
CA THR A 263 -19.39 -5.36 -1.89
C THR A 263 -20.00 -6.10 -0.71
N LYS A 264 -19.93 -7.44 -0.68
CA LYS A 264 -20.44 -8.23 0.44
C LYS A 264 -19.63 -7.98 1.72
N ILE A 265 -18.31 -7.97 1.62
CA ILE A 265 -17.39 -7.68 2.73
C ILE A 265 -17.64 -6.26 3.27
N TYR A 266 -17.73 -5.27 2.39
CA TYR A 266 -18.03 -3.89 2.76
C TYR A 266 -19.35 -3.77 3.54
N ASN A 267 -20.41 -4.41 3.07
CA ASN A 267 -21.74 -4.35 3.69
C ASN A 267 -21.83 -5.14 5.01
N SER A 268 -21.04 -6.19 5.18
CA SER A 268 -21.05 -7.02 6.39
C SER A 268 -20.12 -6.53 7.48
N GLY A 269 -19.08 -5.73 7.15
CA GLY A 269 -18.03 -5.31 8.09
C GLY A 269 -17.11 -6.45 8.54
N LEU A 270 -17.12 -7.58 7.82
CA LEU A 270 -16.22 -8.71 8.06
C LEU A 270 -14.84 -8.42 7.48
N CYS A 271 -13.79 -9.01 8.08
CA CYS A 271 -12.49 -9.10 7.38
C CYS A 271 -12.53 -10.27 6.38
N LEU A 272 -11.49 -10.38 5.55
CA LEU A 272 -11.46 -11.38 4.48
C LEU A 272 -11.55 -12.81 5.01
N GLU A 273 -10.86 -13.11 6.11
CA GLU A 273 -10.89 -14.43 6.76
C GLU A 273 -12.29 -14.81 7.21
N GLU A 274 -12.97 -13.92 7.94
CA GLU A 274 -14.34 -14.15 8.42
C GLU A 274 -15.32 -14.36 7.25
N TYR A 275 -15.17 -13.54 6.20
CA TYR A 275 -16.01 -13.68 5.02
C TYR A 275 -15.74 -14.98 4.27
N TYR A 276 -14.45 -15.32 4.08
CA TYR A 276 -14.03 -16.56 3.42
C TYR A 276 -14.59 -17.79 4.12
N ASP A 277 -14.53 -17.82 5.46
CA ASP A 277 -15.10 -18.90 6.27
C ASP A 277 -16.64 -18.99 6.19
N SER A 278 -17.30 -17.85 5.94
CA SER A 278 -18.76 -17.80 5.84
C SER A 278 -19.33 -18.36 4.53
N ILE A 279 -18.49 -18.45 3.48
CA ILE A 279 -18.90 -18.91 2.14
C ILE A 279 -18.36 -20.31 1.79
N ASN A 280 -17.46 -20.90 2.60
CA ASN A 280 -16.89 -22.23 2.45
C ASN A 280 -17.28 -23.15 3.62
#